data_1405ee6dbb691bdab47bf26841f7493d
#
_entry.id   1405ee6dbb691bdab47bf26841f7493d
#
_cell.length_a   1.000
_cell.length_b   1.000
_cell.length_c   1.000
_cell.angle_alpha   90.00
_cell.angle_beta   90.00
_cell.angle_gamma   90.00
#
_symmetry.space_group_name_H-M   'P 1'
#
loop_
_entity.id
_entity.type
_entity.pdbx_description
1 polymer ?
#
loop_
_entity_poly.entity_id
_entity_poly.type
_entity_poly.pdbx_seq_one_letter_code
_entity_poly.pdbx_strand_id
1 'polypeptide(L)'
;YTAERDGILGDFEQIGATVMANACGPCIGQWKRHTDDNTRKNSIVTSFNRNFAKRADGNPNTHAFVASPELTLALTIAGDLCFNPLTDTLKTADGREVKLKEPEGTDFPPKGFEVKDNGYVAPTGKDAEVVINPGSNRLQVLKPFAAWDGKELIEMPLLLKAEGKCTT
;
A
#
# COMPACT_ATOMS: atom_id res chain seq x y z
N TYR A 1 -7.71 -12.50 -8.51
CA TYR A 1 -8.10 -13.77 -9.18
C TYR A 1 -6.92 -14.41 -9.89
N THR A 2 -6.15 -13.68 -10.71
CA THR A 2 -5.01 -14.24 -11.46
C THR A 2 -3.95 -14.84 -10.56
N ALA A 3 -3.50 -14.12 -9.55
CA ALA A 3 -2.51 -14.59 -8.59
C ALA A 3 -3.02 -15.76 -7.73
N GLU A 4 -4.32 -15.77 -7.39
CA GLU A 4 -4.97 -16.88 -6.72
C GLU A 4 -5.00 -18.13 -7.60
N ARG A 5 -5.43 -17.99 -8.85
CA ARG A 5 -5.46 -19.10 -9.84
C ARG A 5 -4.08 -19.74 -10.03
N ASP A 6 -3.04 -18.90 -10.07
CA ASP A 6 -1.68 -19.35 -10.33
C ASP A 6 -0.94 -19.80 -9.05
N GLY A 7 -1.62 -19.82 -7.88
CA GLY A 7 -1.08 -20.30 -6.62
C GLY A 7 -0.16 -19.33 -5.89
N ILE A 8 0.12 -18.17 -6.49
CA ILE A 8 1.10 -17.19 -5.98
C ILE A 8 0.73 -16.68 -4.58
N LEU A 9 -0.57 -16.49 -4.29
CA LEU A 9 -1.01 -16.04 -2.98
C LEU A 9 -0.66 -17.07 -1.90
N GLY A 10 -0.90 -18.35 -2.18
CA GLY A 10 -0.55 -19.44 -1.26
C GLY A 10 0.96 -19.55 -1.01
N ASP A 11 1.78 -19.33 -2.03
CA ASP A 11 3.24 -19.32 -1.88
C ASP A 11 3.70 -18.20 -0.93
N PHE A 12 3.13 -16.99 -1.06
CA PHE A 12 3.42 -15.88 -0.16
C PHE A 12 2.97 -16.17 1.27
N GLU A 13 1.79 -16.73 1.47
CA GLU A 13 1.28 -17.11 2.79
C GLU A 13 2.18 -18.14 3.47
N GLN A 14 2.70 -19.13 2.73
CA GLN A 14 3.59 -20.16 3.25
C GLN A 14 4.90 -19.60 3.82
N ILE A 15 5.42 -18.51 3.25
CA ILE A 15 6.60 -17.83 3.79
C ILE A 15 6.27 -16.77 4.85
N GLY A 16 5.02 -16.71 5.30
CA GLY A 16 4.57 -15.77 6.33
C GLY A 16 4.33 -14.34 5.85
N ALA A 17 4.24 -14.12 4.54
CA ALA A 17 3.92 -12.83 4.00
C ALA A 17 2.43 -12.47 4.20
N THR A 18 2.14 -11.20 4.40
CA THR A 18 0.78 -10.68 4.44
C THR A 18 0.39 -10.14 3.07
N VAL A 19 -0.61 -10.77 2.46
CA VAL A 19 -1.18 -10.29 1.21
C VAL A 19 -2.23 -9.22 1.51
N MET A 20 -2.02 -8.01 1.00
CA MET A 20 -2.89 -6.87 1.21
C MET A 20 -3.73 -6.58 -0.03
N ALA A 21 -4.85 -5.89 0.15
CA ALA A 21 -5.64 -5.40 -0.97
C ALA A 21 -4.82 -4.48 -1.88
N ASN A 22 -5.07 -4.53 -3.18
CA ASN A 22 -4.43 -3.65 -4.17
C ASN A 22 -5.02 -2.24 -4.06
N ALA A 23 -4.56 -1.50 -3.08
CA ALA A 23 -5.03 -0.16 -2.75
C ALA A 23 -3.89 0.69 -2.17
N CYS A 24 -4.12 1.98 -1.98
CA CYS A 24 -3.20 2.86 -1.28
C CYS A 24 -3.01 2.41 0.17
N GLY A 25 -1.77 2.27 0.58
CA GLY A 25 -1.41 1.76 1.91
C GLY A 25 0.05 2.05 2.23
N PRO A 26 0.89 1.03 2.38
CA PRO A 26 2.30 1.21 2.76
C PRO A 26 3.08 2.15 1.83
N CYS A 27 2.78 2.15 0.53
CA CYS A 27 3.46 3.00 -0.46
C CYS A 27 3.28 4.50 -0.23
N ILE A 28 2.24 4.92 0.49
CA ILE A 28 2.00 6.32 0.87
C ILE A 28 2.13 6.57 2.37
N GLY A 29 2.66 5.60 3.12
CA GLY A 29 2.88 5.72 4.56
C GLY A 29 1.64 5.44 5.42
N GLN A 30 0.62 4.83 4.87
CA GLN A 30 -0.55 4.39 5.64
C GLN A 30 -0.33 3.02 6.29
N TRP A 31 0.86 2.84 6.86
CA TRP A 31 1.22 1.63 7.57
C TRP A 31 1.87 1.96 8.90
N LYS A 32 1.24 1.50 9.96
CA LYS A 32 1.76 1.66 11.31
C LYS A 32 2.39 0.35 11.74
N ARG A 33 3.70 0.31 11.75
CA ARG A 33 4.43 -0.82 12.33
C ARG A 33 4.41 -0.71 13.85
N HIS A 34 4.15 -1.84 14.51
CA HIS A 34 4.33 -1.93 15.94
C HIS A 34 5.80 -2.24 16.21
N THR A 35 6.51 -1.26 16.77
CA THR A 35 7.90 -1.42 17.23
C THR A 35 7.96 -1.04 18.68
N ASP A 36 8.69 -1.82 19.47
CA ASP A 36 8.86 -1.57 20.89
C ASP A 36 9.68 -0.30 21.17
N ASP A 37 10.51 0.10 20.20
CA ASP A 37 11.37 1.27 20.29
C ASP A 37 11.40 2.04 18.96
N ASN A 38 10.69 3.16 18.90
CA ASN A 38 10.66 4.07 17.75
C ASN A 38 11.93 4.94 17.63
N THR A 39 12.82 4.91 18.61
CA THR A 39 14.09 5.68 18.59
C THR A 39 15.19 4.92 17.90
N ARG A 40 15.08 3.60 17.82
CA ARG A 40 16.06 2.73 17.17
C ARG A 40 16.05 2.92 15.66
N LYS A 41 17.22 3.12 15.08
CA LYS A 41 17.40 3.07 13.62
C LYS A 41 17.09 1.68 13.09
N ASN A 42 16.33 1.63 12.03
CA ASN A 42 15.95 0.39 11.36
C ASN A 42 15.87 0.62 9.84
N SER A 43 15.73 -0.45 9.08
CA SER A 43 15.68 -0.39 7.62
C SER A 43 14.43 -1.06 7.09
N ILE A 44 13.95 -0.56 5.96
CA ILE A 44 12.92 -1.18 5.15
C ILE A 44 13.36 -1.17 3.69
N VAL A 45 13.14 -2.28 3.00
CA VAL A 45 13.37 -2.39 1.56
C VAL A 45 12.02 -2.56 0.87
N THR A 46 11.80 -1.80 -0.18
CA THR A 46 10.56 -1.83 -0.95
C THR A 46 10.85 -1.80 -2.44
N SER A 47 9.90 -2.25 -3.24
CA SER A 47 9.92 -2.06 -4.70
C SER A 47 9.13 -0.82 -5.15
N PHE A 48 8.76 0.06 -4.22
CA PHE A 48 8.07 1.30 -4.51
C PHE A 48 9.05 2.34 -5.07
N ASN A 49 8.55 3.28 -5.84
CA ASN A 49 9.37 4.28 -6.51
C ASN A 49 9.76 5.49 -5.65
N ARG A 50 9.57 5.44 -4.33
CA ARG A 50 9.81 6.57 -3.42
C ARG A 50 10.35 6.12 -2.07
N ASN A 51 11.38 6.80 -1.60
CA ASN A 51 12.07 6.50 -0.35
C ASN A 51 12.26 7.72 0.56
N PHE A 52 11.28 8.61 0.60
CA PHE A 52 11.34 9.79 1.50
C PHE A 52 11.38 9.37 2.97
N ALA A 53 12.06 10.16 3.78
CA ALA A 53 11.99 10.02 5.24
C ALA A 53 10.52 10.01 5.71
N LYS A 54 10.22 9.13 6.65
CA LYS A 54 8.86 8.91 7.19
C LYS A 54 7.83 8.36 6.17
N ARG A 55 8.23 8.08 4.94
CA ARG A 55 7.27 7.70 3.88
C ARG A 55 6.63 6.34 4.12
N ALA A 56 7.37 5.38 4.63
CA ALA A 56 6.89 4.01 4.77
C ALA A 56 5.95 3.82 5.98
N ASP A 57 6.34 4.33 7.16
CA ASP A 57 5.69 4.03 8.43
C ASP A 57 5.56 5.24 9.39
N GLY A 58 5.88 6.43 8.90
CA GLY A 58 5.84 7.66 9.70
C GLY A 58 7.05 7.86 10.64
N ASN A 59 7.93 6.86 10.80
CA ASN A 59 9.08 6.92 11.71
C ASN A 59 10.30 7.53 11.00
N PRO A 60 10.90 8.64 11.52
CA PRO A 60 12.08 9.24 10.93
C PRO A 60 13.34 8.37 11.04
N ASN A 61 13.35 7.38 11.94
CA ASN A 61 14.46 6.45 12.14
C ASN A 61 14.37 5.21 11.23
N THR A 62 13.35 5.10 10.39
CA THR A 62 13.24 4.07 9.37
C THR A 62 13.94 4.53 8.09
N HIS A 63 15.08 3.91 7.79
CA HIS A 63 15.80 4.13 6.54
C HIS A 63 15.15 3.30 5.44
N ALA A 64 14.61 3.97 4.41
CA ALA A 64 13.95 3.31 3.30
C ALA A 64 14.89 3.14 2.12
N PHE A 65 14.96 1.93 1.58
CA PHE A 65 15.71 1.57 0.40
C PHE A 65 14.74 1.09 -0.68
N VAL A 66 15.05 1.42 -1.93
CA VAL A 66 14.26 0.99 -3.09
C VAL A 66 15.10 0.02 -3.90
N ALA A 67 14.53 -1.13 -4.19
CA ALA A 67 15.15 -2.19 -4.99
C ALA A 67 14.14 -2.76 -6.00
N SER A 68 14.58 -3.60 -6.91
CA SER A 68 13.66 -4.33 -7.78
C SER A 68 12.77 -5.29 -6.95
N PRO A 69 11.59 -5.70 -7.47
CA PRO A 69 10.75 -6.68 -6.79
C PRO A 69 11.49 -7.98 -6.46
N GLU A 70 12.29 -8.48 -7.40
CA GLU A 70 13.07 -9.71 -7.25
C GLU A 70 14.10 -9.59 -6.12
N LEU A 71 14.86 -8.49 -6.10
CA LEU A 71 15.82 -8.24 -5.05
C LEU A 71 15.15 -8.02 -3.70
N THR A 72 14.05 -7.31 -3.67
CA THR A 72 13.23 -7.12 -2.45
C THR A 72 12.79 -8.47 -1.89
N LEU A 73 12.31 -9.37 -2.75
CA LEU A 73 11.91 -10.73 -2.34
C LEU A 73 13.10 -11.54 -1.83
N ALA A 74 14.22 -11.52 -2.55
CA ALA A 74 15.44 -12.25 -2.14
C ALA A 74 15.94 -11.80 -0.76
N LEU A 75 16.03 -10.49 -0.51
CA LEU A 75 16.41 -9.93 0.78
C LEU A 75 15.38 -10.26 1.89
N THR A 76 14.10 -10.31 1.54
CA THR A 76 13.03 -10.69 2.49
C THR A 76 13.17 -12.14 2.93
N ILE A 77 13.42 -13.06 2.00
CA ILE A 77 13.61 -14.48 2.31
C ILE A 77 14.90 -14.70 3.11
N ALA A 78 15.97 -13.97 2.77
CA ALA A 78 17.23 -14.06 3.49
C ALA A 78 17.17 -13.46 4.91
N GLY A 79 16.32 -12.45 5.12
CA GLY A 79 16.29 -11.68 6.37
C GLY A 79 17.55 -10.84 6.61
N ASP A 80 18.39 -10.67 5.60
CA ASP A 80 19.66 -9.98 5.67
C ASP A 80 19.84 -9.04 4.47
N LEU A 81 20.13 -7.76 4.74
CA LEU A 81 20.36 -6.75 3.71
C LEU A 81 21.73 -6.88 3.05
N CYS A 82 22.65 -7.65 3.63
CA CYS A 82 23.96 -7.93 3.06
C CYS A 82 23.95 -9.15 2.12
N PHE A 83 22.83 -9.87 2.03
CA PHE A 83 22.69 -11.05 1.18
C PHE A 83 22.80 -10.67 -0.31
N ASN A 84 23.69 -11.34 -1.02
CA ASN A 84 23.84 -11.21 -2.46
C ASN A 84 23.23 -12.45 -3.17
N PRO A 85 22.04 -12.35 -3.79
CA PRO A 85 21.38 -13.52 -4.39
C PRO A 85 22.15 -14.13 -5.56
N LEU A 86 23.12 -13.42 -6.16
CA LEU A 86 23.94 -13.93 -7.24
C LEU A 86 25.05 -14.85 -6.77
N THR A 87 25.56 -14.66 -5.55
CA THR A 87 26.73 -15.40 -5.01
C THR A 87 26.38 -16.27 -3.82
N ASP A 88 25.47 -15.83 -2.99
CA ASP A 88 25.22 -16.42 -1.69
C ASP A 88 24.17 -17.54 -1.75
N THR A 89 24.17 -18.39 -0.75
CA THR A 89 23.20 -19.46 -0.55
C THR A 89 22.38 -19.22 0.71
N LEU A 90 21.16 -19.73 0.73
CA LEU A 90 20.27 -19.76 1.88
C LEU A 90 20.37 -21.13 2.56
N LYS A 91 20.25 -21.16 3.88
CA LYS A 91 20.12 -22.41 4.64
C LYS A 91 18.65 -22.67 4.97
N THR A 92 18.18 -23.83 4.57
CA THR A 92 16.86 -24.32 4.96
C THR A 92 16.86 -24.81 6.41
N ALA A 93 15.68 -24.99 7.00
CA ALA A 93 15.53 -25.46 8.38
C ALA A 93 16.17 -26.85 8.63
N ASP A 94 16.23 -27.69 7.58
CA ASP A 94 16.90 -28.99 7.60
C ASP A 94 18.39 -28.92 7.29
N GLY A 95 18.97 -27.72 7.17
CA GLY A 95 20.40 -27.48 7.01
C GLY A 95 20.93 -27.56 5.57
N ARG A 96 20.07 -27.79 4.57
CA ARG A 96 20.49 -27.77 3.16
C ARG A 96 20.80 -26.34 2.70
N GLU A 97 21.79 -26.22 1.83
CA GLU A 97 22.06 -24.97 1.13
C GLU A 97 21.27 -24.90 -0.18
N VAL A 98 20.61 -23.77 -0.37
CA VAL A 98 19.81 -23.50 -1.57
C VAL A 98 20.25 -22.16 -2.15
N LYS A 99 20.54 -22.14 -3.44
CA LYS A 99 20.76 -20.91 -4.20
C LYS A 99 19.46 -20.48 -4.85
N LEU A 100 19.11 -19.19 -4.71
CA LEU A 100 17.96 -18.64 -5.43
C LEU A 100 18.26 -18.67 -6.94
N LYS A 101 17.26 -19.12 -7.71
CA LYS A 101 17.34 -19.10 -9.17
C LYS A 101 17.24 -17.66 -9.66
N GLU A 102 18.07 -17.30 -10.64
CA GLU A 102 17.92 -16.02 -11.33
C GLU A 102 16.54 -15.92 -11.97
N PRO A 103 15.86 -14.76 -11.86
CA PRO A 103 14.56 -14.57 -12.50
C PRO A 103 14.73 -14.57 -14.02
N GLU A 104 13.87 -15.29 -14.71
CA GLU A 104 13.77 -15.28 -16.17
C GLU A 104 12.70 -14.24 -16.56
N GLY A 105 13.02 -13.37 -17.51
CA GLY A 105 12.03 -12.44 -18.07
C GLY A 105 10.98 -13.20 -18.86
N THR A 106 9.80 -13.34 -18.29
CA THR A 106 8.63 -13.96 -18.94
C THR A 106 7.50 -12.96 -19.03
N ASP A 107 6.68 -13.09 -20.06
CA ASP A 107 5.42 -12.34 -20.10
C ASP A 107 4.51 -12.84 -18.98
N PHE A 108 4.19 -11.95 -18.07
CA PHE A 108 3.35 -12.29 -16.93
C PHE A 108 1.98 -11.61 -17.05
N PRO A 109 0.90 -12.30 -16.75
CA PRO A 109 0.78 -13.71 -16.36
C PRO A 109 0.80 -14.66 -17.58
N PRO A 110 1.52 -15.79 -17.52
CA PRO A 110 1.73 -16.67 -18.70
C PRO A 110 0.45 -17.31 -19.24
N LYS A 111 -0.59 -17.37 -18.43
CA LYS A 111 -1.91 -17.89 -18.82
C LYS A 111 -2.95 -16.79 -19.05
N GLY A 112 -2.51 -15.53 -19.20
CA GLY A 112 -3.39 -14.37 -19.28
C GLY A 112 -4.09 -14.06 -17.96
N PHE A 113 -4.81 -12.94 -17.93
CA PHE A 113 -5.54 -12.50 -16.75
C PHE A 113 -6.81 -13.31 -16.51
N GLU A 114 -7.12 -13.59 -15.26
CA GLU A 114 -8.37 -14.18 -14.82
C GLU A 114 -9.34 -13.10 -14.39
N VAL A 115 -10.54 -13.12 -14.92
CA VAL A 115 -11.65 -12.23 -14.53
C VAL A 115 -12.83 -13.08 -14.10
N LYS A 116 -13.10 -13.19 -12.81
CA LYS A 116 -14.23 -13.98 -12.28
C LYS A 116 -15.54 -13.20 -12.27
N ASP A 117 -15.46 -11.91 -12.03
CA ASP A 117 -16.61 -11.00 -12.04
C ASP A 117 -16.16 -9.58 -12.41
N ASN A 118 -17.09 -8.67 -12.59
CA ASN A 118 -16.81 -7.26 -12.87
C ASN A 118 -16.70 -6.39 -11.60
N GLY A 119 -16.76 -7.01 -10.41
CA GLY A 119 -16.71 -6.31 -9.12
C GLY A 119 -17.96 -5.45 -8.83
N TYR A 120 -18.99 -5.53 -9.65
CA TYR A 120 -20.22 -4.77 -9.44
C TYR A 120 -21.13 -5.45 -8.41
N VAL A 121 -21.47 -4.71 -7.37
CA VAL A 121 -22.46 -5.10 -6.38
C VAL A 121 -23.66 -4.18 -6.53
N ALA A 122 -24.79 -4.74 -6.96
CA ALA A 122 -26.02 -3.97 -7.12
C ALA A 122 -26.51 -3.41 -5.78
N PRO A 123 -27.03 -2.18 -5.75
CA PRO A 123 -27.72 -1.67 -4.56
C PRO A 123 -28.85 -2.59 -4.14
N THR A 124 -29.05 -2.76 -2.84
CA THR A 124 -30.13 -3.63 -2.32
C THR A 124 -31.54 -3.07 -2.54
N GLY A 125 -31.65 -1.82 -3.01
CA GLY A 125 -32.93 -1.11 -3.17
C GLY A 125 -33.61 -0.73 -1.85
N LYS A 126 -32.92 -0.93 -0.72
CA LYS A 126 -33.41 -0.51 0.60
C LYS A 126 -32.80 0.84 0.95
N ASP A 127 -33.62 1.73 1.46
CA ASP A 127 -33.14 2.97 2.04
C ASP A 127 -32.24 2.63 3.25
N ALA A 128 -31.05 3.21 3.23
CA ALA A 128 -30.10 3.07 4.34
C ALA A 128 -30.01 4.41 5.08
N GLU A 129 -30.24 4.38 6.38
CA GLU A 129 -30.01 5.53 7.23
C GLU A 129 -28.51 5.65 7.55
N VAL A 130 -27.95 6.84 7.30
CA VAL A 130 -26.59 7.15 7.69
C VAL A 130 -26.59 7.62 9.15
N VAL A 131 -26.18 6.74 10.07
CA VAL A 131 -26.09 7.07 11.49
C VAL A 131 -24.79 7.77 11.81
N ILE A 132 -24.85 9.01 12.24
CA ILE A 132 -23.71 9.82 12.67
C ILE A 132 -23.81 10.04 14.18
N ASN A 133 -22.76 9.75 14.92
CA ASN A 133 -22.70 10.04 16.35
C ASN A 133 -22.88 11.55 16.58
N PRO A 134 -23.90 11.97 17.35
CA PRO A 134 -24.16 13.40 17.62
C PRO A 134 -23.00 14.12 18.30
N GLY A 135 -22.16 13.39 19.04
CA GLY A 135 -20.94 13.91 19.70
C GLY A 135 -19.70 13.92 18.81
N SER A 136 -19.81 13.57 17.52
CA SER A 136 -18.66 13.58 16.62
C SER A 136 -18.20 15.02 16.36
N ASN A 137 -16.89 15.24 16.52
CA ASN A 137 -16.23 16.50 16.16
C ASN A 137 -15.72 16.52 14.71
N ARG A 138 -15.93 15.44 13.95
CA ARG A 138 -15.45 15.27 12.57
C ARG A 138 -16.57 15.13 11.54
N LEU A 139 -17.64 14.46 11.93
CA LEU A 139 -18.76 14.14 11.03
C LEU A 139 -20.01 14.90 11.49
N GLN A 140 -20.67 15.53 10.52
CA GLN A 140 -21.91 16.27 10.74
C GLN A 140 -22.92 15.92 9.66
N VAL A 141 -24.19 15.90 10.01
CA VAL A 141 -25.27 15.88 9.03
C VAL A 141 -25.42 17.30 8.51
N LEU A 142 -24.97 17.54 7.29
CA LEU A 142 -25.09 18.83 6.64
C LEU A 142 -26.50 19.02 6.11
N LYS A 143 -27.01 20.25 6.22
CA LYS A 143 -28.23 20.63 5.50
C LYS A 143 -27.92 20.67 4.01
N PRO A 144 -28.82 20.18 3.16
CA PRO A 144 -28.67 20.32 1.71
C PRO A 144 -28.44 21.77 1.32
N PHE A 145 -27.54 22.02 0.40
CA PHE A 145 -27.40 23.34 -0.20
C PHE A 145 -28.68 23.71 -0.98
N ALA A 146 -28.98 24.98 -0.98
CA ALA A 146 -30.07 25.48 -1.82
C ALA A 146 -29.75 25.20 -3.30
N ALA A 147 -30.77 24.86 -4.07
CA ALA A 147 -30.60 24.73 -5.51
C ALA A 147 -30.14 26.06 -6.11
N TRP A 148 -29.26 25.97 -7.12
CA TRP A 148 -28.83 27.17 -7.83
C TRP A 148 -30.05 27.84 -8.51
N ASP A 149 -30.19 29.14 -8.32
CA ASP A 149 -31.33 29.93 -8.82
C ASP A 149 -31.14 30.43 -10.27
N GLY A 150 -30.10 29.99 -10.95
CA GLY A 150 -29.75 30.39 -12.31
C GLY A 150 -29.04 31.73 -12.43
N LYS A 151 -28.72 32.40 -11.31
CA LYS A 151 -28.03 33.70 -11.32
C LYS A 151 -26.57 33.54 -11.03
N GLU A 152 -25.76 34.43 -11.60
CA GLU A 152 -24.34 34.49 -11.27
C GLU A 152 -24.11 34.92 -9.82
N LEU A 153 -23.10 34.35 -9.20
CA LEU A 153 -22.60 34.73 -7.88
C LEU A 153 -21.72 35.95 -8.03
N ILE A 154 -22.28 37.13 -7.81
CA ILE A 154 -21.57 38.40 -7.92
C ILE A 154 -21.22 38.94 -6.54
N GLU A 155 -20.22 39.82 -6.46
CA GLU A 155 -19.78 40.50 -5.23
C GLU A 155 -19.43 39.54 -4.09
N MET A 156 -18.86 38.37 -4.41
CA MET A 156 -18.47 37.39 -3.42
C MET A 156 -17.28 37.88 -2.60
N PRO A 157 -17.35 37.86 -1.26
CA PRO A 157 -16.21 38.19 -0.42
C PRO A 157 -15.09 37.17 -0.58
N LEU A 158 -13.86 37.65 -0.67
CA LEU A 158 -12.67 36.79 -0.70
C LEU A 158 -12.39 36.22 0.70
N LEU A 159 -12.56 34.91 0.88
CA LEU A 159 -12.30 34.27 2.15
C LEU A 159 -10.82 33.98 2.40
N LEU A 160 -10.08 33.59 1.35
CA LEU A 160 -8.69 33.21 1.44
C LEU A 160 -7.95 33.61 0.17
N LYS A 161 -6.76 34.17 0.32
CA LYS A 161 -5.81 34.40 -0.77
C LYS A 161 -4.47 33.77 -0.39
N ALA A 162 -3.97 32.87 -1.24
CA ALA A 162 -2.62 32.30 -1.07
C ALA A 162 -1.64 32.98 -2.03
N GLU A 163 -0.44 33.26 -1.57
CA GLU A 163 0.68 33.74 -2.38
C GLU A 163 1.68 32.60 -2.60
N GLY A 164 1.99 32.33 -3.89
CA GLY A 164 2.90 31.25 -4.26
C GLY A 164 2.31 29.86 -4.09
N LYS A 165 3.18 28.87 -3.85
CA LYS A 165 2.78 27.46 -3.70
C LYS A 165 2.12 27.21 -2.36
N CYS A 166 0.86 26.83 -2.38
CA CYS A 166 0.14 26.35 -1.20
C CYS A 166 0.12 24.80 -1.20
N THR A 167 0.56 24.19 -0.10
CA THR A 167 0.52 22.73 0.09
C THR A 167 -0.49 22.36 1.14
N THR A 168 -1.20 21.28 0.90
CA THR A 168 -2.15 20.71 1.85
C THR A 168 -1.47 19.83 2.88
#